data_f73d557ea8c572c8c4dab03d54954122
#
_entry.id   f73d557ea8c572c8c4dab03d54954122
#
_cell.length_a   1.000
_cell.length_b   1.000
_cell.length_c   1.000
_cell.angle_alpha   90.00
_cell.angle_beta   90.00
_cell.angle_gamma   90.00
#
_symmetry.space_group_name_H-M   'P 1'
#
loop_
_entity.id
_entity.type
_entity.pdbx_description
1 polymer ?
#
loop_
_entity_poly.entity_id
_entity_poly.type
_entity_poly.pdbx_seq_one_letter_code
_entity_poly.pdbx_strand_id
1 'polypeptide(L)'
;MASVTCVGICVWDLVLRVDRFPTAPAKYRAVERREVGGGVAANAAATVAALGGDAALVSCVGSDPTGRRIVEDLVAHGVDTTAVRQVADRESPLSAVCVDDSG
;
A
#
# COMPACT_ATOMS: atom_id res chain seq x y z
N MET A 1 19.90 -16.20 8.51
CA MET A 1 18.78 -15.24 8.48
C MET A 1 17.56 -15.89 7.85
N ALA A 2 16.39 -15.61 8.39
CA ALA A 2 15.16 -16.13 7.80
C ALA A 2 14.91 -15.47 6.43
N SER A 3 14.47 -16.27 5.49
CA SER A 3 14.05 -15.83 4.15
C SER A 3 12.57 -16.16 4.00
N VAL A 4 11.76 -15.14 3.74
CA VAL A 4 10.30 -15.26 3.66
C VAL A 4 9.83 -14.66 2.35
N THR A 5 9.05 -15.43 1.62
CA THR A 5 8.34 -14.95 0.43
C THR A 5 6.87 -14.81 0.77
N CYS A 6 6.36 -13.59 0.67
CA CYS A 6 4.95 -13.31 0.85
C CYS A 6 4.27 -13.26 -0.51
N VAL A 7 3.08 -13.82 -0.61
CA VAL A 7 2.30 -13.88 -1.84
C VAL A 7 0.93 -13.27 -1.59
N GLY A 8 0.56 -12.25 -2.33
CA GLY A 8 -0.73 -11.64 -2.19
C GLY A 8 -0.76 -10.18 -2.62
N ILE A 9 -1.66 -9.42 -2.02
CA ILE A 9 -1.95 -8.05 -2.44
C ILE A 9 -0.94 -7.04 -1.93
N CYS A 10 -0.61 -6.08 -2.78
CA CYS A 10 -0.05 -4.80 -2.40
C CYS A 10 -0.98 -3.70 -2.93
N VAL A 11 -1.10 -2.61 -2.18
CA VAL A 11 -2.04 -1.54 -2.48
C VAL A 11 -1.45 -0.20 -2.06
N TRP A 12 -1.92 0.87 -2.66
CA TRP A 12 -1.62 2.24 -2.21
C TRP A 12 -2.82 2.78 -1.46
N ASP A 13 -2.62 3.13 -0.19
CA ASP A 13 -3.68 3.62 0.67
C ASP A 13 -3.63 5.15 0.77
N LEU A 14 -4.72 5.79 0.41
CA LEU A 14 -4.94 7.20 0.63
C LEU A 14 -5.77 7.33 1.92
N VAL A 15 -5.12 7.79 3.00
CA VAL A 15 -5.77 7.90 4.31
C VAL A 15 -6.17 9.36 4.53
N LEU A 16 -7.47 9.58 4.66
CA LEU A 16 -8.06 10.89 4.83
C LEU A 16 -8.65 11.01 6.24
N ARG A 17 -8.09 11.90 7.06
CA ARG A 17 -8.69 12.21 8.34
C ARG A 17 -9.76 13.30 8.14
N VAL A 18 -10.94 13.04 8.64
CA VAL A 18 -12.10 13.94 8.54
C VAL A 18 -12.65 14.22 9.94
N ASP A 19 -13.33 15.35 10.12
CA ASP A 19 -13.93 15.66 11.41
C ASP A 19 -15.03 14.66 11.77
N ARG A 20 -15.80 14.26 10.76
CA ARG A 20 -16.86 13.26 10.87
C ARG A 20 -17.11 12.65 9.50
N PHE A 21 -17.64 11.45 9.47
CA PHE A 21 -17.95 10.78 8.21
C PHE A 21 -19.01 11.55 7.43
N PRO A 22 -18.88 11.59 6.10
CA PRO A 22 -19.89 12.15 5.23
C PRO A 22 -21.22 11.43 5.40
N THR A 23 -22.29 12.20 5.61
CA THR A 23 -23.64 11.67 5.78
C THR A 23 -24.60 12.11 4.67
N ALA A 24 -24.14 12.95 3.77
CA ALA A 24 -24.95 13.48 2.67
C ALA A 24 -24.06 13.66 1.43
N PRO A 25 -24.64 13.67 0.22
CA PRO A 25 -23.86 13.92 -1.00
C PRO A 25 -23.43 15.39 -1.06
N ALA A 26 -22.22 15.66 -0.66
CA ALA A 26 -21.64 17.00 -0.62
C ALA A 26 -20.11 16.88 -0.73
N LYS A 27 -19.43 18.02 -0.87
CA LYS A 27 -18.00 18.06 -0.78
C LYS A 27 -17.57 18.11 0.70
N TYR A 28 -16.63 17.27 1.04
CA TYR A 28 -16.03 17.25 2.37
C TYR A 28 -14.53 17.46 2.24
N ARG A 29 -13.96 18.25 3.12
CA ARG A 29 -12.53 18.51 3.14
C ARG A 29 -11.88 17.65 4.22
N ALA A 30 -10.86 16.89 3.83
CA ALA A 30 -10.03 16.20 4.81
C ALA A 30 -9.15 17.20 5.55
N VAL A 31 -9.02 17.02 6.86
CA VAL A 31 -8.13 17.87 7.68
C VAL A 31 -6.69 17.38 7.62
N GLU A 32 -6.48 16.12 7.24
CA GLU A 32 -5.17 15.54 7.07
C GLU A 32 -5.23 14.47 5.99
N ARG A 33 -4.17 14.39 5.19
CA ARG A 33 -4.02 13.37 4.17
C ARG A 33 -2.67 12.68 4.33
N ARG A 34 -2.69 11.36 4.33
CA ARG A 34 -1.47 10.57 4.27
C ARG A 34 -1.59 9.55 3.16
N GLU A 35 -0.48 9.24 2.52
CA GLU A 35 -0.39 8.19 1.52
C GLU A 35 0.62 7.17 2.01
N VAL A 36 0.20 5.92 2.09
CA VAL A 36 1.03 4.83 2.60
C VAL A 36 0.84 3.58 1.76
N GLY A 37 1.88 2.78 1.68
CA GLY A 37 1.77 1.44 1.12
C GLY A 37 0.96 0.53 2.06
N GLY A 38 0.17 -0.35 1.49
CA GLY A 38 -0.66 -1.29 2.24
C GLY A 38 -0.81 -2.62 1.52
N GLY A 39 -1.75 -3.39 1.97
CA GLY A 39 -2.00 -4.74 1.52
C GLY A 39 -1.40 -5.77 2.46
N VAL A 40 -2.13 -6.86 2.71
CA VAL A 40 -1.77 -7.84 3.74
C VAL A 40 -0.40 -8.46 3.46
N ALA A 41 -0.15 -8.89 2.23
CA ALA A 41 1.13 -9.50 1.87
C ALA A 41 2.27 -8.49 1.87
N ALA A 42 2.02 -7.28 1.39
CA ALA A 42 3.02 -6.21 1.40
C ALA A 42 3.40 -5.82 2.84
N ASN A 43 2.43 -5.70 3.72
CA ASN A 43 2.67 -5.39 5.13
C ASN A 43 3.46 -6.51 5.82
N ALA A 44 3.15 -7.76 5.51
CA ALA A 44 3.90 -8.90 6.04
C ALA A 44 5.35 -8.87 5.57
N ALA A 45 5.60 -8.63 4.29
CA ALA A 45 6.95 -8.55 3.75
C ALA A 45 7.75 -7.40 4.37
N ALA A 46 7.13 -6.23 4.48
CA ALA A 46 7.78 -5.06 5.10
C ALA A 46 8.12 -5.34 6.57
N THR A 47 7.26 -6.05 7.29
CA THR A 47 7.49 -6.42 8.69
C THR A 47 8.67 -7.38 8.81
N VAL A 48 8.76 -8.40 7.95
CA VAL A 48 9.89 -9.33 7.94
C VAL A 48 11.19 -8.58 7.69
N ALA A 49 11.21 -7.68 6.72
CA ALA A 49 12.39 -6.87 6.43
C ALA A 49 12.77 -5.97 7.61
N ALA A 50 11.81 -5.35 8.27
CA ALA A 50 12.04 -4.51 9.44
C ALA A 50 12.62 -5.28 10.62
N LEU A 51 12.32 -6.57 10.72
CA LEU A 51 12.84 -7.46 11.76
C LEU A 51 14.20 -8.09 11.38
N GLY A 52 14.77 -7.70 10.26
CA GLY A 52 16.09 -8.14 9.84
C GLY A 52 16.10 -9.41 8.98
N GLY A 53 14.95 -9.91 8.57
CA GLY A 53 14.86 -11.04 7.66
C GLY A 53 14.96 -10.62 6.19
N ASP A 54 15.20 -11.60 5.33
CA ASP A 54 15.13 -11.42 3.88
C ASP A 54 13.67 -11.59 3.43
N ALA A 55 13.09 -10.53 2.92
CA ALA A 55 11.69 -10.54 2.51
C ALA A 55 11.57 -10.34 1.00
N ALA A 56 10.74 -11.14 0.38
CA ALA A 56 10.34 -10.99 -1.01
C ALA A 56 8.83 -10.97 -1.12
N LEU A 57 8.31 -10.26 -2.11
CA LEU A 57 6.88 -10.19 -2.38
C LEU A 57 6.59 -10.68 -3.79
N VAL A 58 5.65 -11.61 -3.89
CA VAL A 58 5.03 -12.02 -5.16
C VAL A 58 3.67 -11.36 -5.25
N SER A 59 3.52 -10.46 -6.20
CA SER A 59 2.29 -9.68 -6.38
C SER A 59 2.22 -9.15 -7.79
N CYS A 60 1.26 -8.30 -8.07
CA CYS A 60 1.22 -7.55 -9.32
C CYS A 60 0.68 -6.14 -9.08
N VAL A 61 1.11 -5.23 -9.93
CA VAL A 61 0.63 -3.85 -9.99
C VAL A 61 0.35 -3.50 -11.44
N GLY A 62 -0.38 -2.43 -11.67
CA GLY A 62 -0.53 -1.89 -13.01
C GLY A 62 0.71 -1.11 -13.43
N SER A 63 0.88 -0.90 -14.73
CA SER A 63 1.94 -0.06 -15.28
C SER A 63 1.52 1.41 -15.25
N ASP A 64 1.34 1.96 -14.07
CA ASP A 64 0.89 3.33 -13.82
C ASP A 64 1.72 3.99 -12.72
N PRO A 65 1.56 5.30 -12.48
CA PRO A 65 2.29 5.99 -11.41
C PRO A 65 2.05 5.41 -10.02
N THR A 66 0.85 4.94 -9.74
CA THR A 66 0.52 4.30 -8.46
C THR A 66 1.31 3.01 -8.27
N GLY A 67 1.43 2.19 -9.33
CA GLY A 67 2.24 0.97 -9.29
C GLY A 67 3.71 1.26 -9.00
N ARG A 68 4.25 2.31 -9.59
CA ARG A 68 5.63 2.74 -9.30
C ARG A 68 5.81 3.15 -7.85
N ARG A 69 4.85 3.89 -7.29
CA ARG A 69 4.89 4.28 -5.87
C ARG A 69 4.87 3.07 -4.95
N ILE A 70 4.02 2.09 -5.25
CA ILE A 70 3.95 0.85 -4.47
C ILE A 70 5.31 0.14 -4.46
N VAL A 71 5.91 -0.04 -5.63
CA VAL A 71 7.20 -0.73 -5.75
C VAL A 71 8.31 0.06 -5.07
N GLU A 72 8.38 1.36 -5.29
CA GLU A 72 9.39 2.23 -4.66
C GLU A 72 9.29 2.18 -3.13
N ASP A 73 8.08 2.20 -2.59
CA ASP A 73 7.85 2.12 -1.15
C ASP A 73 8.32 0.77 -0.59
N LEU A 74 8.01 -0.32 -1.27
CA LEU A 74 8.46 -1.66 -0.86
C LEU A 74 9.98 -1.77 -0.88
N VAL A 75 10.63 -1.25 -1.92
CA VAL A 75 12.10 -1.23 -1.99
C VAL A 75 12.68 -0.42 -0.83
N ALA A 76 12.10 0.74 -0.54
CA ALA A 76 12.53 1.58 0.58
C ALA A 76 12.40 0.87 1.93
N HIS A 77 11.48 -0.06 2.07
CA HIS A 77 11.32 -0.89 3.27
C HIS A 77 12.16 -2.17 3.25
N GLY A 78 12.99 -2.36 2.25
CA GLY A 78 13.90 -3.48 2.17
C GLY A 78 13.31 -4.77 1.60
N VAL A 79 12.18 -4.68 0.91
CA VAL A 79 11.53 -5.84 0.29
C VAL A 79 12.08 -6.07 -1.12
N ASP A 80 12.40 -7.31 -1.43
CA ASP A 80 12.74 -7.74 -2.79
C ASP A 80 11.46 -7.75 -3.64
N THR A 81 11.42 -6.89 -4.65
CA THR A 81 10.27 -6.70 -5.52
C THR A 81 10.45 -7.32 -6.92
N THR A 82 11.47 -8.15 -7.12
CA THR A 82 11.73 -8.74 -8.44
C THR A 82 10.58 -9.60 -8.95
N ALA A 83 9.76 -10.16 -8.06
CA ALA A 83 8.59 -10.95 -8.39
C ALA A 83 7.28 -10.15 -8.32
N VAL A 84 7.34 -8.83 -8.20
CA VAL A 84 6.18 -7.95 -8.37
C VAL A 84 6.05 -7.61 -9.83
N ARG A 85 5.05 -8.17 -10.48
CA ARG A 85 4.85 -8.05 -11.91
C ARG A 85 4.08 -6.78 -12.25
N GLN A 86 4.53 -6.05 -13.27
CA GLN A 86 3.75 -4.96 -13.85
C GLN A 86 2.85 -5.51 -14.95
N VAL A 87 1.58 -5.21 -14.86
CA VAL A 87 0.58 -5.67 -15.83
C VAL A 87 0.17 -4.49 -16.69
N ALA A 88 0.44 -4.57 -17.99
CA ALA A 88 0.07 -3.54 -18.95
C ALA A 88 -1.46 -3.38 -19.01
N ASP A 89 -1.90 -2.16 -19.24
CA ASP A 89 -3.32 -1.80 -19.40
C ASP A 89 -4.18 -2.13 -18.16
N ARG A 90 -3.55 -2.17 -16.98
CA ARG A 90 -4.25 -2.35 -15.69
C ARG A 90 -3.93 -1.19 -14.77
N GLU A 91 -4.90 -0.85 -13.94
CA GLU A 91 -4.70 0.10 -12.87
C GLU A 91 -4.21 -0.62 -11.61
N SER A 92 -3.31 0.02 -10.90
CA SER A 92 -2.83 -0.51 -9.62
C SER A 92 -3.89 -0.40 -8.53
N PRO A 93 -3.88 -1.31 -7.56
CA PRO A 93 -4.80 -1.23 -6.43
C PRO A 93 -4.60 0.06 -5.63
N LEU A 94 -5.69 0.77 -5.42
CA LEU A 94 -5.73 2.01 -4.67
C LEU A 94 -6.92 1.95 -3.72
N SER A 95 -6.72 2.32 -2.47
CA SER A 95 -7.81 2.45 -1.52
C SER A 95 -7.92 3.87 -1.00
N ALA A 96 -9.11 4.27 -0.64
CA ALA A 96 -9.36 5.52 0.07
C ALA A 96 -9.96 5.17 1.42
N VAL A 97 -9.30 5.60 2.49
CA VAL A 97 -9.69 5.29 3.86
C VAL A 97 -10.03 6.59 4.57
N CYS A 98 -11.25 6.71 5.05
CA CYS A 98 -11.66 7.84 5.88
C CYS A 98 -11.59 7.46 7.34
N VAL A 99 -10.95 8.31 8.12
CA VAL A 99 -10.82 8.14 9.58
C VAL A 99 -11.36 9.39 10.25
N ASP A 100 -12.30 9.23 11.16
CA ASP A 100 -12.80 10.35 11.96
C ASP A 100 -12.09 10.42 13.32
N ASP A 101 -12.53 11.37 14.16
CA ASP A 101 -11.88 11.60 15.45
C ASP A 101 -12.06 10.45 16.45
N SER A 102 -12.94 9.52 16.18
CA SER A 102 -13.11 8.32 17.01
C SER A 102 -12.18 7.18 16.64
N GLY A 103 -11.44 7.34 15.57
CA GLY A 103 -10.49 6.32 15.08
C GLY A 103 -11.06 5.41 14.01
#